data_2d9a9d0ecec59b369a5c32d0e5a0b1e6
#
_entry.id   2d9a9d0ecec59b369a5c32d0e5a0b1e6
#
_cell.length_a   1.000
_cell.length_b   1.000
_cell.length_c   1.000
_cell.angle_alpha   90.00
_cell.angle_beta   90.00
_cell.angle_gamma   90.00
#
_symmetry.space_group_name_H-M   'P 1'
#
loop_
_entity.id
_entity.type
_entity.pdbx_description
1 polymer ?
#
loop_
_entity_poly.entity_id
_entity_poly.type
_entity_poly.pdbx_seq_one_letter_code
_entity_poly.pdbx_strand_id
1 'polypeptide(L)'
;MNYSRKKTGKILSGSAVSTLSALVVLGTAMWFCSGFETVTVTSPVQAAEPAASGPPEEVAVTIDEPEDDGFLNPTQGVLTSSFGERWGRKHNGIDIGADYNTDIIAADSGTVTYAAEMNGYGNYVVIDHGNGFETAYAHCATLLVSEGEMVEKGQPIALVGSTGNSTGPHLHFEVKMNGEFCNPLDYVIY
;
A
#
# COMPACT_ATOMS: atom_id res chain seq x y z
N MET A 1 -16.69 39.22 18.71
CA MET A 1 -17.55 38.39 19.56
C MET A 1 -16.98 36.98 19.59
N ASN A 2 -16.40 36.61 20.74
CA ASN A 2 -15.77 35.31 20.95
C ASN A 2 -16.83 34.24 21.19
N TYR A 3 -16.72 33.11 20.48
CA TYR A 3 -17.44 31.91 20.88
C TYR A 3 -16.45 30.73 20.99
N SER A 4 -15.94 30.57 22.21
CA SER A 4 -15.14 29.42 22.62
C SER A 4 -16.09 28.28 23.05
N ARG A 5 -16.05 27.14 22.37
CA ARG A 5 -16.74 25.92 22.83
C ARG A 5 -15.71 24.82 23.10
N LYS A 6 -15.33 24.71 24.37
CA LYS A 6 -14.62 23.52 24.89
C LYS A 6 -15.57 22.32 24.86
N LYS A 7 -15.18 21.22 24.19
CA LYS A 7 -15.78 19.91 24.39
C LYS A 7 -14.76 19.01 25.09
N THR A 8 -15.06 18.73 26.35
CA THR A 8 -14.41 17.68 27.15
C THR A 8 -14.93 16.31 26.71
N GLY A 9 -14.09 15.51 26.11
CA GLY A 9 -14.36 14.11 25.78
C GLY A 9 -13.85 13.17 26.88
N LYS A 10 -14.74 12.36 27.39
CA LYS A 10 -14.60 11.43 28.51
C LYS A 10 -13.84 10.19 28.06
N ILE A 11 -12.73 9.88 28.71
CA ILE A 11 -11.96 8.65 28.50
C ILE A 11 -12.69 7.52 29.25
N LEU A 12 -13.12 6.50 28.51
CA LEU A 12 -13.59 5.23 29.06
C LEU A 12 -12.51 4.19 28.86
N SER A 13 -11.81 3.83 29.93
CA SER A 13 -10.96 2.65 30.02
C SER A 13 -11.83 1.41 30.15
N GLY A 14 -11.68 0.46 29.21
CA GLY A 14 -12.31 -0.85 29.28
C GLY A 14 -11.31 -1.92 28.87
N SER A 15 -10.61 -2.49 29.86
CA SER A 15 -9.82 -3.71 29.70
C SER A 15 -10.75 -4.91 29.63
N ALA A 16 -10.73 -5.63 28.52
CA ALA A 16 -11.30 -6.97 28.42
C ALA A 16 -10.19 -7.94 27.99
N VAL A 17 -9.68 -8.69 28.95
CA VAL A 17 -8.80 -9.85 28.74
C VAL A 17 -9.70 -11.01 28.35
N SER A 18 -9.63 -11.47 27.10
CA SER A 18 -10.28 -12.70 26.66
C SER A 18 -9.23 -13.81 26.53
N THR A 19 -9.26 -14.76 27.46
CA THR A 19 -8.49 -15.99 27.44
C THR A 19 -9.16 -16.99 26.48
N LEU A 20 -8.51 -17.28 25.37
CA LEU A 20 -8.96 -18.35 24.47
C LEU A 20 -8.24 -19.65 24.84
N SER A 21 -9.01 -20.60 25.41
CA SER A 21 -8.55 -21.96 25.70
C SER A 21 -8.39 -22.76 24.40
N ALA A 22 -7.18 -23.24 24.15
CA ALA A 22 -6.90 -24.17 23.07
C ALA A 22 -7.30 -25.59 23.48
N LEU A 23 -8.25 -26.18 22.77
CA LEU A 23 -8.65 -27.60 22.90
C LEU A 23 -7.70 -28.44 22.03
N VAL A 24 -6.83 -29.20 22.68
CA VAL A 24 -5.98 -30.23 22.01
C VAL A 24 -6.77 -31.51 21.85
N VAL A 25 -7.08 -31.91 20.63
CA VAL A 25 -7.64 -33.24 20.31
C VAL A 25 -6.49 -34.17 20.02
N LEU A 26 -6.25 -35.12 20.94
CA LEU A 26 -5.33 -36.25 20.77
C LEU A 26 -6.02 -37.32 19.91
N GLY A 27 -5.59 -37.46 18.67
CA GLY A 27 -5.92 -38.62 17.83
C GLY A 27 -4.85 -39.68 17.95
N THR A 28 -5.19 -40.79 18.60
CA THR A 28 -4.36 -42.00 18.69
C THR A 28 -4.47 -42.82 17.40
N ALA A 29 -3.36 -42.94 16.67
CA ALA A 29 -3.21 -43.99 15.66
C ALA A 29 -2.13 -44.98 16.12
N MET A 30 -2.57 -46.16 16.54
CA MET A 30 -1.70 -47.33 16.78
C MET A 30 -1.24 -47.89 15.44
N TRP A 31 0.07 -47.95 15.24
CA TRP A 31 0.67 -48.87 14.28
C TRP A 31 1.74 -49.71 14.99
N PHE A 32 1.44 -51.04 15.07
CA PHE A 32 2.38 -52.08 15.48
C PHE A 32 3.32 -52.35 14.31
N CYS A 33 4.62 -52.31 14.52
CA CYS A 33 5.56 -53.13 13.78
C CYS A 33 6.84 -53.36 14.57
N SER A 34 7.21 -54.58 14.61
CA SER A 34 8.25 -55.25 15.38
C SER A 34 9.66 -54.79 15.11
N GLY A 35 10.48 -54.74 16.17
CA GLY A 35 11.87 -55.22 16.18
C GLY A 35 12.90 -54.25 15.58
N PHE A 36 13.63 -53.57 16.45
CA PHE A 36 15.03 -53.28 16.19
C PHE A 36 15.78 -53.10 17.53
N GLU A 37 16.95 -53.73 17.58
CA GLU A 37 17.83 -53.90 18.74
C GLU A 37 18.35 -52.57 19.30
N THR A 38 18.40 -52.50 20.63
CA THR A 38 18.99 -51.37 21.36
C THR A 38 20.53 -51.52 21.37
N VAL A 39 21.22 -50.62 20.65
CA VAL A 39 22.66 -50.42 20.83
C VAL A 39 22.86 -49.28 21.82
N THR A 40 23.24 -49.67 23.05
CA THR A 40 23.68 -48.70 24.07
C THR A 40 25.11 -48.26 23.79
N VAL A 41 25.30 -47.04 23.29
CA VAL A 41 26.62 -46.41 23.26
C VAL A 41 26.71 -45.43 24.45
N THR A 42 27.44 -45.88 25.48
CA THR A 42 27.85 -45.03 26.60
C THR A 42 29.09 -44.28 26.22
N SER A 43 28.99 -42.96 26.03
CA SER A 43 30.12 -42.06 26.06
C SER A 43 29.93 -41.01 27.17
N PRO A 44 30.96 -40.76 27.99
CA PRO A 44 30.84 -39.79 29.08
C PRO A 44 30.86 -38.36 28.53
N VAL A 45 29.75 -37.65 28.72
CA VAL A 45 29.70 -36.22 28.47
C VAL A 45 30.41 -35.48 29.61
N GLN A 46 31.53 -34.89 29.27
CA GLN A 46 32.29 -34.01 30.14
C GLN A 46 31.48 -32.70 30.33
N ALA A 47 31.18 -32.41 31.58
CA ALA A 47 30.48 -31.18 31.95
C ALA A 47 31.35 -29.95 31.63
N ALA A 48 30.94 -29.15 30.68
CA ALA A 48 31.45 -27.80 30.48
C ALA A 48 30.61 -26.82 31.30
N GLU A 49 31.27 -26.02 32.14
CA GLU A 49 30.69 -24.94 32.93
C GLU A 49 29.99 -23.92 32.06
N PRO A 50 28.87 -23.28 32.53
CA PRO A 50 28.22 -22.23 31.82
C PRO A 50 29.02 -20.93 31.95
N ALA A 51 29.60 -20.47 30.84
CA ALA A 51 30.17 -19.12 30.74
C ALA A 51 29.04 -18.08 30.80
N ALA A 52 29.29 -17.04 31.58
CA ALA A 52 28.48 -15.90 31.90
C ALA A 52 27.57 -15.41 30.75
N SER A 53 26.26 -15.41 31.04
CA SER A 53 25.25 -14.71 30.26
C SER A 53 25.35 -13.21 30.53
N GLY A 54 25.94 -12.45 29.61
CA GLY A 54 25.67 -11.03 29.51
C GLY A 54 24.24 -10.82 29.02
N PRO A 55 23.59 -9.70 29.37
CA PRO A 55 22.25 -9.38 28.86
C PRO A 55 22.31 -9.29 27.34
N PRO A 56 21.25 -9.70 26.61
CA PRO A 56 21.21 -9.56 25.16
C PRO A 56 21.33 -8.08 24.81
N GLU A 57 22.34 -7.77 24.02
CA GLU A 57 22.51 -6.44 23.42
C GLU A 57 21.28 -6.19 22.53
N GLU A 58 20.42 -5.27 22.98
CA GLU A 58 19.28 -4.79 22.23
C GLU A 58 19.81 -4.03 21.02
N VAL A 59 19.89 -4.74 19.89
CA VAL A 59 20.18 -4.13 18.61
C VAL A 59 19.00 -3.22 18.28
N ALA A 60 19.16 -1.92 18.56
CA ALA A 60 18.25 -0.91 18.09
C ALA A 60 18.30 -0.94 16.55
N VAL A 61 17.32 -1.62 15.93
CA VAL A 61 17.06 -1.49 14.50
C VAL A 61 16.51 -0.08 14.33
N THR A 62 17.39 0.83 13.94
CA THR A 62 16.94 2.11 13.39
C THR A 62 16.25 1.77 12.08
N ILE A 63 14.92 1.79 12.10
CA ILE A 63 14.13 1.87 10.87
C ILE A 63 14.46 3.27 10.34
N ASP A 64 15.34 3.35 9.32
CA ASP A 64 15.41 4.55 8.51
C ASP A 64 14.00 4.75 7.95
N GLU A 65 13.30 5.77 8.43
CA GLU A 65 12.08 6.26 7.79
C GLU A 65 12.49 6.56 6.34
N PRO A 66 11.77 5.99 5.33
CA PRO A 66 12.09 6.28 3.94
C PRO A 66 12.04 7.80 3.77
N GLU A 67 13.13 8.40 3.33
CA GLU A 67 13.16 9.80 2.95
C GLU A 67 12.01 10.00 1.95
N ASP A 68 11.08 10.93 2.25
CA ASP A 68 9.98 11.30 1.36
C ASP A 68 10.61 11.97 0.12
N ASP A 69 10.91 11.16 -0.89
CA ASP A 69 11.51 11.58 -2.15
C ASP A 69 10.45 12.11 -3.16
N GLY A 70 9.25 12.42 -2.65
CA GLY A 70 8.13 12.90 -3.45
C GLY A 70 7.44 11.80 -4.26
N PHE A 71 6.50 12.16 -5.11
CA PHE A 71 5.79 11.20 -5.96
C PHE A 71 6.65 10.76 -7.15
N LEU A 72 6.58 9.47 -7.50
CA LEU A 72 7.13 8.96 -8.75
C LEU A 72 6.25 9.40 -9.94
N ASN A 73 6.88 9.58 -11.10
CA ASN A 73 6.15 9.71 -12.37
C ASN A 73 5.31 8.46 -12.61
N PRO A 74 3.97 8.55 -12.69
CA PRO A 74 3.09 7.39 -12.70
C PRO A 74 3.17 6.55 -13.98
N THR A 75 3.71 7.06 -15.07
CA THR A 75 3.96 6.31 -16.32
C THR A 75 5.08 6.94 -17.12
N GLN A 76 5.64 6.20 -18.05
CA GLN A 76 6.56 6.76 -19.04
C GLN A 76 5.77 7.35 -20.20
N GLY A 77 6.05 8.61 -20.55
CA GLY A 77 5.31 9.28 -21.61
C GLY A 77 5.69 10.75 -21.76
N VAL A 78 4.88 11.47 -22.49
CA VAL A 78 5.07 12.90 -22.76
C VAL A 78 3.84 13.66 -22.25
N LEU A 79 4.07 14.78 -21.55
CA LEU A 79 2.99 15.66 -21.13
C LEU A 79 2.26 16.22 -22.38
N THR A 80 0.99 15.86 -22.52
CA THR A 80 0.14 16.33 -23.64
C THR A 80 -0.83 17.40 -23.24
N SER A 81 -1.16 17.50 -21.93
CA SER A 81 -2.07 18.51 -21.41
C SER A 81 -1.83 18.80 -19.94
N SER A 82 -1.78 20.07 -19.60
CA SER A 82 -1.54 20.56 -18.25
C SER A 82 -2.82 20.73 -17.45
N PHE A 83 -2.68 20.81 -16.13
CA PHE A 83 -3.71 21.16 -15.16
C PHE A 83 -4.23 22.59 -15.39
N GLY A 84 -5.50 22.85 -15.06
CA GLY A 84 -6.08 24.19 -15.02
C GLY A 84 -7.18 24.45 -16.05
N GLU A 85 -7.48 25.71 -16.30
CA GLU A 85 -8.56 26.16 -17.20
C GLU A 85 -8.23 25.88 -18.67
N ARG A 86 -9.15 25.19 -19.38
CA ARG A 86 -9.04 24.87 -20.81
C ARG A 86 -10.37 25.13 -21.50
N TRP A 87 -10.44 26.06 -22.41
CA TRP A 87 -11.64 26.38 -23.23
C TRP A 87 -12.94 26.43 -22.42
N GLY A 88 -12.88 27.07 -21.23
CA GLY A 88 -14.05 27.22 -20.34
C GLY A 88 -14.39 25.97 -19.54
N ARG A 89 -13.49 24.98 -19.45
CA ARG A 89 -13.59 23.80 -18.58
C ARG A 89 -12.33 23.68 -17.74
N LYS A 90 -12.49 23.24 -16.49
CA LYS A 90 -11.38 22.95 -15.60
C LYS A 90 -10.86 21.54 -15.88
N HIS A 91 -9.56 21.41 -16.10
CA HIS A 91 -8.84 20.14 -16.13
C HIS A 91 -8.24 19.87 -14.76
N ASN A 92 -8.71 18.82 -14.10
CA ASN A 92 -8.37 18.54 -12.70
C ASN A 92 -7.05 17.77 -12.52
N GLY A 93 -6.39 17.40 -13.61
CA GLY A 93 -5.17 16.64 -13.63
C GLY A 93 -4.24 17.04 -14.77
N ILE A 94 -3.33 16.15 -15.13
CA ILE A 94 -2.50 16.25 -16.33
C ILE A 94 -2.76 15.03 -17.22
N ASP A 95 -2.59 15.22 -18.54
CA ASP A 95 -2.65 14.10 -19.48
C ASP A 95 -1.24 13.76 -19.98
N ILE A 96 -0.86 12.50 -19.85
CA ILE A 96 0.44 11.95 -20.24
C ILE A 96 0.22 10.97 -21.38
N GLY A 97 0.58 11.38 -22.61
CA GLY A 97 0.54 10.52 -23.78
C GLY A 97 1.57 9.40 -23.67
N ALA A 98 1.11 8.17 -23.79
CA ALA A 98 1.95 6.98 -23.74
C ALA A 98 1.36 5.88 -24.63
N ASP A 99 2.17 4.89 -25.00
CA ASP A 99 1.72 3.76 -25.79
C ASP A 99 0.67 2.93 -25.04
N TYR A 100 -0.25 2.33 -25.80
CA TYR A 100 -1.27 1.44 -25.24
C TYR A 100 -0.61 0.26 -24.52
N ASN A 101 -1.08 -0.05 -23.31
CA ASN A 101 -0.53 -1.06 -22.40
C ASN A 101 0.85 -0.71 -21.77
N THR A 102 1.31 0.53 -21.84
CA THR A 102 2.41 0.98 -20.97
C THR A 102 2.00 0.86 -19.50
N ASP A 103 2.93 0.48 -18.63
CA ASP A 103 2.67 0.34 -17.20
C ASP A 103 2.30 1.70 -16.57
N ILE A 104 1.29 1.66 -15.71
CA ILE A 104 0.95 2.72 -14.77
C ILE A 104 1.32 2.21 -13.38
N ILE A 105 2.17 2.96 -12.68
CA ILE A 105 2.65 2.62 -11.34
C ILE A 105 2.05 3.55 -10.28
N ALA A 106 1.95 3.06 -9.05
CA ALA A 106 1.58 3.88 -7.91
C ALA A 106 2.62 4.96 -7.67
N ALA A 107 2.19 6.22 -7.66
CA ALA A 107 3.09 7.37 -7.45
C ALA A 107 3.71 7.35 -6.07
N ASP A 108 3.02 6.79 -5.08
CA ASP A 108 3.49 6.54 -3.72
C ASP A 108 2.76 5.33 -3.14
N SER A 109 3.23 4.83 -1.99
CA SER A 109 2.58 3.77 -1.23
C SER A 109 1.23 4.24 -0.68
N GLY A 110 0.25 3.32 -0.56
CA GLY A 110 -1.07 3.69 -0.05
C GLY A 110 -2.08 2.56 -0.11
N THR A 111 -3.35 2.92 0.06
CA THR A 111 -4.48 2.01 -0.04
C THR A 111 -5.35 2.38 -1.22
N VAL A 112 -5.70 1.42 -2.06
CA VAL A 112 -6.64 1.60 -3.17
C VAL A 112 -8.04 1.84 -2.61
N THR A 113 -8.57 3.04 -2.80
CA THR A 113 -9.92 3.41 -2.34
C THR A 113 -10.99 3.24 -3.42
N TYR A 114 -10.57 3.11 -4.68
CA TYR A 114 -11.45 2.85 -5.81
C TYR A 114 -10.70 2.15 -6.94
N ALA A 115 -11.26 1.11 -7.53
CA ALA A 115 -10.70 0.40 -8.69
C ALA A 115 -11.83 -0.21 -9.54
N ALA A 116 -12.46 0.61 -10.39
CA ALA A 116 -13.57 0.19 -11.25
C ALA A 116 -13.77 1.16 -12.42
N GLU A 117 -14.72 0.85 -13.32
CA GLU A 117 -15.13 1.78 -14.36
C GLU A 117 -15.92 2.95 -13.76
N MET A 118 -15.55 4.19 -14.12
CA MET A 118 -16.22 5.43 -13.74
C MET A 118 -16.63 6.20 -14.99
N ASN A 119 -17.85 6.73 -14.98
CA ASN A 119 -18.39 7.49 -16.11
C ASN A 119 -17.48 8.68 -16.45
N GLY A 120 -17.06 8.77 -17.70
CA GLY A 120 -16.14 9.79 -18.21
C GLY A 120 -14.68 9.43 -18.05
N TYR A 121 -14.25 8.86 -16.92
CA TYR A 121 -12.86 8.47 -16.64
C TYR A 121 -12.48 7.08 -17.21
N GLY A 122 -13.48 6.24 -17.57
CA GLY A 122 -13.25 4.86 -17.97
C GLY A 122 -12.77 4.02 -16.80
N ASN A 123 -11.86 3.09 -17.03
CA ASN A 123 -11.22 2.31 -15.97
C ASN A 123 -10.36 3.26 -15.12
N TYR A 124 -10.64 3.29 -13.83
CA TYR A 124 -10.18 4.32 -12.91
C TYR A 124 -9.69 3.71 -11.60
N VAL A 125 -8.54 4.17 -11.13
CA VAL A 125 -7.95 3.81 -9.82
C VAL A 125 -7.80 5.07 -9.00
N VAL A 126 -8.09 4.99 -7.70
CA VAL A 126 -7.76 6.03 -6.71
C VAL A 126 -6.99 5.39 -5.57
N ILE A 127 -5.90 6.01 -5.16
CA ILE A 127 -5.06 5.59 -4.04
C ILE A 127 -5.03 6.71 -3.01
N ASP A 128 -5.34 6.37 -1.75
CA ASP A 128 -5.14 7.22 -0.58
C ASP A 128 -3.75 6.92 0.01
N HIS A 129 -2.87 7.91 0.00
CA HIS A 129 -1.50 7.81 0.50
C HIS A 129 -1.38 8.17 1.99
N GLY A 130 -2.49 8.55 2.63
CA GLY A 130 -2.49 9.14 3.97
C GLY A 130 -2.08 10.61 3.93
N ASN A 131 -1.98 11.23 5.09
CA ASN A 131 -1.61 12.66 5.24
C ASN A 131 -2.45 13.62 4.37
N GLY A 132 -3.63 13.18 3.90
CA GLY A 132 -4.56 13.93 3.05
C GLY A 132 -4.26 13.88 1.56
N PHE A 133 -3.25 13.15 1.11
CA PHE A 133 -2.95 12.97 -0.31
C PHE A 133 -3.72 11.79 -0.92
N GLU A 134 -4.32 12.04 -2.08
CA GLU A 134 -4.87 11.02 -2.97
C GLU A 134 -4.31 11.23 -4.38
N THR A 135 -4.03 10.13 -5.07
CA THR A 135 -3.75 10.14 -6.51
C THR A 135 -4.80 9.34 -7.28
N ALA A 136 -5.08 9.76 -8.51
CA ALA A 136 -6.05 9.10 -9.35
C ALA A 136 -5.52 8.90 -10.77
N TYR A 137 -5.88 7.75 -11.35
CA TYR A 137 -5.37 7.23 -12.61
C TYR A 137 -6.54 6.82 -13.50
N ALA A 138 -6.72 7.49 -14.63
CA ALA A 138 -7.87 7.30 -15.51
C ALA A 138 -7.49 6.84 -16.92
N HIS A 139 -8.52 6.47 -17.68
CA HIS A 139 -8.46 5.99 -19.05
C HIS A 139 -7.68 4.68 -19.22
N CYS A 140 -7.50 3.91 -18.12
CA CYS A 140 -6.74 2.68 -18.13
C CYS A 140 -7.35 1.63 -19.07
N ALA A 141 -6.50 0.82 -19.70
CA ALA A 141 -6.93 -0.34 -20.47
C ALA A 141 -7.36 -1.48 -19.54
N THR A 142 -6.54 -1.73 -18.52
CA THR A 142 -6.73 -2.83 -17.57
C THR A 142 -6.34 -2.34 -16.18
N LEU A 143 -7.10 -2.73 -15.16
CA LEU A 143 -6.76 -2.54 -13.75
C LEU A 143 -6.06 -3.80 -13.26
N LEU A 144 -4.94 -3.63 -12.53
CA LEU A 144 -4.13 -4.72 -11.96
C LEU A 144 -4.34 -4.87 -10.47
N VAL A 145 -5.06 -3.94 -9.85
CA VAL A 145 -5.35 -3.87 -8.40
C VAL A 145 -6.85 -3.80 -8.15
N SER A 146 -7.26 -4.04 -6.91
CA SER A 146 -8.64 -4.01 -6.45
C SER A 146 -8.82 -3.02 -5.29
N GLU A 147 -10.04 -2.54 -5.09
CA GLU A 147 -10.40 -1.71 -3.93
C GLU A 147 -10.08 -2.42 -2.62
N GLY A 148 -9.48 -1.69 -1.67
CA GLY A 148 -9.00 -2.18 -0.39
C GLY A 148 -7.59 -2.77 -0.41
N GLU A 149 -6.94 -2.90 -1.56
CA GLU A 149 -5.58 -3.40 -1.67
C GLU A 149 -4.58 -2.34 -1.21
N MET A 150 -3.56 -2.75 -0.46
CA MET A 150 -2.39 -1.91 -0.16
C MET A 150 -1.37 -2.06 -1.29
N VAL A 151 -0.84 -0.94 -1.76
CA VAL A 151 0.16 -0.88 -2.83
C VAL A 151 1.42 -0.18 -2.33
N GLU A 152 2.55 -0.61 -2.87
CA GLU A 152 3.84 0.02 -2.62
C GLU A 152 4.14 1.07 -3.70
N LYS A 153 4.94 2.09 -3.34
CA LYS A 153 5.46 3.09 -4.28
C LYS A 153 6.18 2.40 -5.45
N GLY A 154 5.77 2.72 -6.69
CA GLY A 154 6.31 2.10 -7.89
C GLY A 154 5.68 0.76 -8.28
N GLN A 155 4.73 0.22 -7.50
CA GLN A 155 4.00 -1.00 -7.87
C GLN A 155 3.15 -0.77 -9.12
N PRO A 156 3.17 -1.67 -10.14
CA PRO A 156 2.23 -1.62 -11.26
C PRO A 156 0.78 -1.79 -10.79
N ILE A 157 -0.09 -0.83 -11.14
CA ILE A 157 -1.50 -0.79 -10.70
C ILE A 157 -2.49 -0.84 -11.85
N ALA A 158 -2.07 -0.44 -13.06
CA ALA A 158 -2.90 -0.45 -14.26
C ALA A 158 -2.04 -0.39 -15.52
N LEU A 159 -2.68 -0.46 -16.68
CA LEU A 159 -2.07 -0.27 -17.99
C LEU A 159 -2.71 0.91 -18.71
N VAL A 160 -1.89 1.71 -19.40
CA VAL A 160 -2.35 2.85 -20.22
C VAL A 160 -3.33 2.38 -21.29
N GLY A 161 -4.43 3.10 -21.41
CA GLY A 161 -5.48 2.81 -22.38
C GLY A 161 -6.11 4.07 -22.98
N SER A 162 -7.36 3.91 -23.41
CA SER A 162 -8.18 4.99 -23.97
C SER A 162 -9.66 4.73 -23.66
N THR A 163 -9.95 4.23 -22.44
CA THR A 163 -11.32 3.97 -21.99
C THR A 163 -12.02 5.26 -21.54
N GLY A 164 -13.34 5.25 -21.45
CA GLY A 164 -14.12 6.42 -21.07
C GLY A 164 -14.10 7.52 -22.13
N ASN A 165 -14.04 8.79 -21.70
CA ASN A 165 -14.07 9.95 -22.60
C ASN A 165 -12.65 10.35 -23.02
N SER A 166 -12.00 9.55 -23.84
CA SER A 166 -10.62 9.71 -24.31
C SER A 166 -10.56 9.77 -25.84
N THR A 167 -9.59 10.51 -26.38
CA THR A 167 -9.38 10.65 -27.84
C THR A 167 -8.22 9.80 -28.37
N GLY A 168 -7.47 9.15 -27.48
CA GLY A 168 -6.33 8.32 -27.82
C GLY A 168 -5.59 7.82 -26.58
N PRO A 169 -4.61 6.92 -26.69
CA PRO A 169 -3.92 6.36 -25.55
C PRO A 169 -3.20 7.44 -24.73
N HIS A 170 -3.55 7.56 -23.45
CA HIS A 170 -2.92 8.43 -22.47
C HIS A 170 -3.34 8.03 -21.07
N LEU A 171 -2.57 8.44 -20.08
CA LEU A 171 -2.95 8.46 -18.68
C LEU A 171 -3.45 9.86 -18.33
N HIS A 172 -4.65 9.98 -17.77
CA HIS A 172 -5.07 11.16 -17.04
C HIS A 172 -4.74 10.96 -15.56
N PHE A 173 -3.88 11.83 -15.02
CA PHE A 173 -3.35 11.73 -13.65
C PHE A 173 -3.77 12.93 -12.83
N GLU A 174 -4.36 12.68 -11.65
CA GLU A 174 -4.83 13.69 -10.72
C GLU A 174 -4.11 13.54 -9.37
N VAL A 175 -3.84 14.67 -8.72
CA VAL A 175 -3.40 14.75 -7.33
C VAL A 175 -4.41 15.57 -6.56
N LYS A 176 -4.82 15.07 -5.39
CA LYS A 176 -5.64 15.82 -4.43
C LYS A 176 -4.92 15.91 -3.10
N MET A 177 -5.10 17.05 -2.44
CA MET A 177 -4.69 17.27 -1.06
C MET A 177 -5.88 17.75 -0.24
N ASN A 178 -6.24 17.00 0.79
CA ASN A 178 -7.41 17.24 1.64
C ASN A 178 -8.74 17.38 0.83
N GLY A 179 -8.86 16.58 -0.25
CA GLY A 179 -10.03 16.56 -1.13
C GLY A 179 -10.07 17.64 -2.21
N GLU A 180 -9.07 18.53 -2.27
CA GLU A 180 -8.96 19.57 -3.31
C GLU A 180 -7.94 19.17 -4.37
N PHE A 181 -8.27 19.39 -5.66
CA PHE A 181 -7.36 19.11 -6.77
C PHE A 181 -6.19 20.08 -6.78
N CYS A 182 -4.98 19.53 -6.81
CA CYS A 182 -3.71 20.25 -6.94
C CYS A 182 -3.13 20.06 -8.34
N ASN A 183 -2.21 20.94 -8.73
CA ASN A 183 -1.47 20.76 -9.98
C ASN A 183 -0.47 19.61 -9.81
N PRO A 184 -0.62 18.49 -10.57
CA PRO A 184 0.28 17.33 -10.40
C PRO A 184 1.74 17.65 -10.70
N LEU A 185 2.04 18.67 -11.54
CA LEU A 185 3.41 19.08 -11.85
C LEU A 185 4.17 19.72 -10.67
N ASP A 186 3.49 19.97 -9.55
CA ASP A 186 4.15 20.38 -8.31
C ASP A 186 4.75 19.17 -7.56
N TYR A 187 4.41 17.94 -7.99
CA TYR A 187 4.79 16.68 -7.33
C TYR A 187 5.51 15.70 -8.26
N VAL A 188 5.30 15.76 -9.58
CA VAL A 188 5.92 14.89 -10.59
C VAL A 188 6.58 15.70 -11.70
N ILE A 189 7.55 15.11 -12.41
CA ILE A 189 8.37 15.81 -13.43
C ILE A 189 8.10 15.23 -14.82
N TYR A 190 7.54 16.04 -15.74
CA TYR A 190 7.31 15.68 -17.14
C TYR A 190 7.78 16.77 -18.09
#